data_5968267d32a253d2614b78f1a03aab10
#
_entry.id   5968267d32a253d2614b78f1a03aab10
#
_cell.length_a   1.000
_cell.length_b   1.000
_cell.length_c   1.000
_cell.angle_alpha   90.00
_cell.angle_beta   90.00
_cell.angle_gamma   90.00
#
_symmetry.space_group_name_H-M   'P 1'
#
loop_
_entity.id
_entity.type
_entity.pdbx_description
1 polymer ?
#
loop_
_entity_poly.entity_id
_entity_poly.type
_entity_poly.pdbx_seq_one_letter_code
_entity_poly.pdbx_strand_id
1 'polypeptide(L)'
;MKVVEVTTTDKKTRYYLADDTGAPVEPVLMYLKFKDNAGYARNTLRMHCIHLKHYFTFLRETDRDYEKANVDTLARFIGWLKNPDIGKRIIPLRLEPAHKAQTINANVDTVIAFYKYLLMHEGMENHLSEKLVKFVNSPPKNYRGFLHGIVPDKMVQSHMLKLPVPRQVIRTVSREDVVILLEATTNIRDYFLLYLLFETGMRIGEALSLWLEDFDIACHTVWIHDRGELENHAEIKTVHSPRRLDCTAELMDLFSECVCFYHDDAVKTNHVFVKIFGAHKGEAMDYCDVDNVFRALRKKTGIYITPHMFRHTSLSLLHSAGWEPELLKERAGHKNIYTTINTYVHPSDDEITEAFRRTSESLKMPNMGKAGDC
;
A
#
# COMPACT_ATOMS: atom_id res chain seq x y z
N MET A 1 -17.41 3.16 21.65
CA MET A 1 -17.08 4.02 20.48
C MET A 1 -17.14 3.26 19.16
N LYS A 2 -17.67 3.85 18.08
CA LYS A 2 -17.88 3.20 16.79
C LYS A 2 -17.46 4.13 15.65
N VAL A 3 -16.81 3.58 14.62
CA VAL A 3 -16.59 4.29 13.35
C VAL A 3 -17.87 4.20 12.55
N VAL A 4 -18.39 5.36 12.14
CA VAL A 4 -19.61 5.47 11.34
C VAL A 4 -19.23 5.98 9.96
N GLU A 5 -19.80 5.32 8.95
CA GLU A 5 -19.67 5.70 7.56
C GLU A 5 -20.89 6.54 7.16
N VAL A 6 -20.66 7.62 6.43
CA VAL A 6 -21.71 8.51 5.93
C VAL A 6 -21.45 8.87 4.48
N THR A 7 -22.51 9.01 3.72
CA THR A 7 -22.46 9.57 2.37
C THR A 7 -22.82 11.04 2.43
N THR A 8 -21.94 11.90 1.95
CA THR A 8 -22.15 13.34 1.89
C THR A 8 -23.09 13.72 0.74
N THR A 9 -23.57 14.95 0.71
CA THR A 9 -24.46 15.46 -0.35
C THR A 9 -23.81 15.42 -1.75
N ASP A 10 -22.49 15.50 -1.84
CA ASP A 10 -21.70 15.35 -3.05
C ASP A 10 -21.33 13.89 -3.37
N LYS A 11 -22.07 12.94 -2.78
CA LYS A 11 -21.94 11.47 -2.95
C LYS A 11 -20.58 10.90 -2.55
N LYS A 12 -19.77 11.62 -1.77
CA LYS A 12 -18.52 11.10 -1.24
C LYS A 12 -18.73 10.33 0.06
N THR A 13 -17.99 9.23 0.22
CA THR A 13 -18.01 8.45 1.46
C THR A 13 -17.01 9.04 2.46
N ARG A 14 -17.51 9.35 3.67
CA ARG A 14 -16.72 9.92 4.76
C ARG A 14 -16.95 9.15 6.05
N TYR A 15 -16.10 9.39 7.03
CA TYR A 15 -16.09 8.66 8.30
C TYR A 15 -16.06 9.63 9.47
N TYR A 16 -16.75 9.27 10.55
CA TYR A 16 -16.59 9.94 11.83
C TYR A 16 -16.57 8.94 12.98
N LEU A 17 -16.00 9.34 14.09
CA LEU A 17 -15.99 8.58 15.32
C LEU A 17 -17.22 8.96 16.15
N ALA A 18 -18.11 8.00 16.42
CA ALA A 18 -19.23 8.15 17.34
C ALA A 18 -18.85 7.62 18.73
N ASP A 19 -19.31 8.31 19.76
CA ASP A 19 -19.28 7.85 21.14
C ASP A 19 -20.35 6.76 21.40
N ASP A 20 -20.57 6.40 22.65
CA ASP A 20 -21.54 5.37 23.01
C ASP A 20 -22.99 5.86 22.96
N THR A 21 -23.22 7.19 22.92
CA THR A 21 -24.52 7.80 22.70
C THR A 21 -24.88 7.95 21.23
N GLY A 22 -23.90 7.70 20.32
CA GLY A 22 -24.01 7.93 18.90
C GLY A 22 -23.61 9.34 18.45
N ALA A 23 -23.24 10.22 19.37
CA ALA A 23 -22.80 11.57 19.05
C ALA A 23 -21.38 11.56 18.49
N PRO A 24 -21.05 12.45 17.53
CA PRO A 24 -19.69 12.59 17.02
C PRO A 24 -18.71 13.04 18.11
N VAL A 25 -17.53 12.42 18.15
CA VAL A 25 -16.39 12.91 18.93
C VAL A 25 -15.81 14.13 18.20
N GLU A 26 -16.18 15.33 18.66
CA GLU A 26 -15.98 16.60 17.95
C GLU A 26 -14.52 16.86 17.52
N PRO A 27 -13.48 16.75 18.38
CA PRO A 27 -12.09 16.99 17.96
C PRO A 27 -11.63 16.04 16.86
N VAL A 28 -12.13 14.80 16.88
CA VAL A 28 -11.82 13.82 15.81
C VAL A 28 -12.54 14.17 14.50
N LEU A 29 -13.80 14.60 14.59
CA LEU A 29 -14.59 15.03 13.43
C LEU A 29 -13.93 16.24 12.75
N MET A 30 -13.52 17.24 13.51
CA MET A 30 -12.85 18.44 12.98
C MET A 30 -11.50 18.11 12.33
N TYR A 31 -10.71 17.24 12.96
CA TYR A 31 -9.47 16.74 12.38
C TYR A 31 -9.68 16.00 11.04
N LEU A 32 -10.69 15.12 10.96
CA LEU A 32 -10.99 14.39 9.74
C LEU A 32 -11.48 15.32 8.63
N LYS A 33 -12.33 16.32 8.95
CA LYS A 33 -12.73 17.36 8.00
C LYS A 33 -11.53 18.17 7.47
N PHE A 34 -10.61 18.56 8.36
CA PHE A 34 -9.39 19.23 7.96
C PHE A 34 -8.56 18.40 6.99
N LYS A 35 -8.39 17.10 7.28
CA LYS A 35 -7.67 16.18 6.40
C LYS A 35 -8.37 15.98 5.05
N ASP A 36 -9.70 15.90 5.04
CA ASP A 36 -10.49 15.80 3.81
C ASP A 36 -10.33 17.05 2.94
N ASN A 37 -10.44 18.24 3.53
CA ASN A 37 -10.21 19.51 2.85
C ASN A 37 -8.77 19.64 2.31
N ALA A 38 -7.80 19.00 2.95
CA ALA A 38 -6.42 18.90 2.47
C ALA A 38 -6.20 17.83 1.39
N GLY A 39 -7.27 17.19 0.88
CA GLY A 39 -7.23 16.24 -0.21
C GLY A 39 -6.73 14.83 0.17
N TYR A 40 -6.85 14.44 1.42
CA TYR A 40 -6.48 13.07 1.83
C TYR A 40 -7.47 12.04 1.28
N ALA A 41 -6.94 10.95 0.73
CA ALA A 41 -7.74 9.85 0.19
C ALA A 41 -8.68 9.23 1.22
N ARG A 42 -9.86 8.79 0.78
CA ARG A 42 -10.92 8.21 1.60
C ARG A 42 -10.41 7.10 2.55
N ASN A 43 -9.60 6.16 2.03
CA ASN A 43 -9.05 5.08 2.85
C ASN A 43 -8.09 5.59 3.93
N THR A 44 -7.36 6.69 3.69
CA THR A 44 -6.53 7.34 4.71
C THR A 44 -7.40 7.93 5.82
N LEU A 45 -8.49 8.62 5.47
CA LEU A 45 -9.44 9.16 6.43
C LEU A 45 -10.08 8.05 7.29
N ARG A 46 -10.48 6.94 6.65
CA ARG A 46 -11.00 5.76 7.34
C ARG A 46 -9.98 5.20 8.34
N MET A 47 -8.74 5.02 7.93
CA MET A 47 -7.68 4.50 8.81
C MET A 47 -7.38 5.46 9.96
N HIS A 48 -7.33 6.77 9.72
CA HIS A 48 -7.17 7.76 10.78
C HIS A 48 -8.32 7.68 11.79
N CYS A 49 -9.57 7.53 11.33
CA CYS A 49 -10.73 7.35 12.21
C CYS A 49 -10.62 6.08 13.07
N ILE A 50 -10.17 4.95 12.48
CA ILE A 50 -9.95 3.69 13.20
C ILE A 50 -8.83 3.82 14.23
N HIS A 51 -7.71 4.45 13.88
CA HIS A 51 -6.59 4.66 14.80
C HIS A 51 -6.99 5.56 15.97
N LEU A 52 -7.73 6.64 15.70
CA LEU A 52 -8.25 7.52 16.74
C LEU A 52 -9.33 6.83 17.58
N LYS A 53 -10.15 5.94 17.02
CA LYS A 53 -11.04 5.08 17.81
C LYS A 53 -10.25 4.28 18.85
N HIS A 54 -9.12 3.64 18.47
CA HIS A 54 -8.29 2.90 19.41
C HIS A 54 -7.77 3.81 20.51
N TYR A 55 -7.30 5.00 20.15
CA TYR A 55 -6.72 5.96 21.09
C TYR A 55 -7.77 6.49 22.08
N PHE A 56 -8.93 6.94 21.60
CA PHE A 56 -10.00 7.43 22.46
C PHE A 56 -10.64 6.32 23.32
N THR A 57 -10.64 5.08 22.83
CA THR A 57 -11.05 3.92 23.64
C THR A 57 -10.07 3.71 24.79
N PHE A 58 -8.76 3.74 24.51
CA PHE A 58 -7.71 3.66 25.53
C PHE A 58 -7.82 4.78 26.57
N LEU A 59 -8.00 6.04 26.14
CA LEU A 59 -8.16 7.18 27.05
C LEU A 59 -9.35 6.98 28.00
N ARG A 60 -10.48 6.56 27.46
CA ARG A 60 -11.67 6.28 28.27
C ARG A 60 -11.47 5.12 29.26
N GLU A 61 -10.88 4.01 28.82
CA GLU A 61 -10.61 2.86 29.70
C GLU A 61 -9.62 3.16 30.82
N THR A 62 -8.76 4.16 30.63
CA THR A 62 -7.76 4.59 31.61
C THR A 62 -8.12 5.86 32.34
N ASP A 63 -9.35 6.37 32.15
CA ASP A 63 -9.85 7.62 32.73
C ASP A 63 -8.89 8.81 32.50
N ARG A 64 -8.48 9.00 31.24
CA ARG A 64 -7.55 10.04 30.82
C ARG A 64 -8.20 11.00 29.85
N ASP A 65 -7.85 12.27 30.01
CA ASP A 65 -8.24 13.33 29.10
C ASP A 65 -7.23 13.49 27.96
N TYR A 66 -7.74 13.64 26.74
CA TYR A 66 -6.87 13.87 25.58
C TYR A 66 -6.12 15.20 25.65
N GLU A 67 -6.72 16.23 26.28
CA GLU A 67 -6.08 17.55 26.45
C GLU A 67 -4.85 17.50 27.36
N LYS A 68 -4.84 16.60 28.35
CA LYS A 68 -3.77 16.41 29.32
C LYS A 68 -2.76 15.31 28.96
N ALA A 69 -2.89 14.76 27.74
CA ALA A 69 -2.00 13.69 27.31
C ALA A 69 -0.54 14.16 27.23
N ASN A 70 0.36 13.26 27.56
CA ASN A 70 1.81 13.48 27.53
C ASN A 70 2.53 12.27 26.92
N VAL A 71 3.88 12.32 26.88
CA VAL A 71 4.71 11.25 26.32
C VAL A 71 4.46 9.90 27.02
N ASP A 72 4.26 9.91 28.35
CA ASP A 72 3.94 8.71 29.13
C ASP A 72 2.57 8.13 28.73
N THR A 73 1.58 8.98 28.45
CA THR A 73 0.27 8.57 27.93
C THR A 73 0.40 7.80 26.63
N LEU A 74 1.23 8.28 25.70
CA LEU A 74 1.49 7.57 24.45
C LEU A 74 2.29 6.28 24.63
N ALA A 75 3.26 6.25 25.55
CA ALA A 75 3.98 5.03 25.87
C ALA A 75 3.02 3.95 26.43
N ARG A 76 2.08 4.35 27.32
CA ARG A 76 1.02 3.45 27.81
C ARG A 76 0.04 3.01 26.72
N PHE A 77 -0.30 3.89 25.79
CA PHE A 77 -1.13 3.54 24.63
C PHE A 77 -0.46 2.46 23.77
N ILE A 78 0.86 2.55 23.53
CA ILE A 78 1.62 1.50 22.85
C ILE A 78 1.54 0.18 23.63
N GLY A 79 1.67 0.22 24.95
CA GLY A 79 1.50 -0.95 25.81
C GLY A 79 0.10 -1.55 25.67
N TRP A 80 -0.92 -0.71 25.67
CA TRP A 80 -2.33 -1.11 25.49
C TRP A 80 -2.57 -1.72 24.10
N LEU A 81 -2.01 -1.15 23.02
CA LEU A 81 -2.09 -1.75 21.67
C LEU A 81 -1.42 -3.12 21.57
N LYS A 82 -0.36 -3.35 22.33
CA LYS A 82 0.27 -4.69 22.41
C LYS A 82 -0.62 -5.68 23.16
N ASN A 83 -1.25 -5.22 24.22
CA ASN A 83 -2.11 -6.05 25.06
C ASN A 83 -3.30 -5.25 25.63
N PRO A 84 -4.43 -5.18 24.88
CA PRO A 84 -5.60 -4.39 25.29
C PRO A 84 -6.32 -4.94 26.52
N ASP A 85 -5.99 -6.16 26.97
CA ASP A 85 -6.61 -6.79 28.15
C ASP A 85 -5.86 -6.47 29.46
N ILE A 86 -4.81 -5.67 29.43
CA ILE A 86 -4.11 -5.21 30.63
C ILE A 86 -5.06 -4.28 31.39
N GLY A 87 -5.51 -4.73 32.56
CA GLY A 87 -6.48 -4.02 33.42
C GLY A 87 -7.79 -4.78 33.64
N LYS A 88 -8.05 -5.84 32.87
CA LYS A 88 -9.15 -6.76 33.16
C LYS A 88 -8.73 -7.72 34.30
N ARG A 89 -9.71 -8.13 35.15
CA ARG A 89 -9.46 -9.03 36.29
C ARG A 89 -8.80 -10.36 35.92
N ILE A 90 -8.93 -10.81 34.67
CA ILE A 90 -8.27 -12.00 34.13
C ILE A 90 -7.43 -11.52 32.94
N ILE A 91 -6.11 -11.49 33.11
CA ILE A 91 -5.18 -11.17 32.02
C ILE A 91 -4.89 -12.49 31.30
N PRO A 92 -5.35 -12.69 30.06
CA PRO A 92 -4.92 -13.85 29.30
C PRO A 92 -3.42 -13.72 29.04
N LEU A 93 -2.67 -14.81 29.30
CA LEU A 93 -1.25 -14.89 29.03
C LEU A 93 -1.06 -14.93 27.51
N ARG A 94 -1.06 -13.76 26.86
CA ARG A 94 -0.76 -13.68 25.42
C ARG A 94 0.74 -13.67 25.23
N LEU A 95 1.25 -14.70 24.61
CA LEU A 95 2.66 -14.80 24.20
C LEU A 95 2.98 -13.87 23.03
N GLU A 96 1.98 -13.52 22.21
CA GLU A 96 2.15 -12.63 21.08
C GLU A 96 1.32 -11.34 21.24
N PRO A 97 1.86 -10.18 20.77
CA PRO A 97 1.13 -8.91 20.81
C PRO A 97 -0.13 -8.97 19.95
N ALA A 98 -1.20 -8.31 20.41
CA ALA A 98 -2.47 -8.22 19.70
C ALA A 98 -2.33 -7.51 18.32
N HIS A 99 -1.38 -6.57 18.21
CA HIS A 99 -1.08 -5.86 16.97
C HIS A 99 0.41 -5.95 16.61
N LYS A 100 0.69 -6.07 15.30
CA LYS A 100 2.07 -6.03 14.78
C LYS A 100 2.69 -4.64 14.97
N ALA A 101 4.01 -4.57 15.10
CA ALA A 101 4.76 -3.32 15.30
C ALA A 101 4.43 -2.25 14.24
N GLN A 102 4.23 -2.65 12.99
CA GLN A 102 3.85 -1.74 11.91
C GLN A 102 2.47 -1.10 12.14
N THR A 103 1.48 -1.89 12.60
CA THR A 103 0.13 -1.40 12.94
C THR A 103 0.18 -0.46 14.14
N ILE A 104 0.99 -0.79 15.17
CA ILE A 104 1.18 0.07 16.34
C ILE A 104 1.79 1.40 15.92
N ASN A 105 2.85 1.38 15.10
CA ASN A 105 3.48 2.61 14.60
C ASN A 105 2.50 3.48 13.81
N ALA A 106 1.65 2.88 12.96
CA ALA A 106 0.64 3.62 12.21
C ALA A 106 -0.41 4.29 13.12
N ASN A 107 -0.85 3.61 14.18
CA ASN A 107 -1.72 4.21 15.19
C ASN A 107 -1.06 5.42 15.87
N VAL A 108 0.18 5.26 16.31
CA VAL A 108 0.95 6.33 16.96
C VAL A 108 1.19 7.50 16.03
N ASP A 109 1.58 7.26 14.77
CA ASP A 109 1.78 8.30 13.77
C ASP A 109 0.50 9.12 13.53
N THR A 110 -0.67 8.46 13.52
CA THR A 110 -1.98 9.14 13.42
C THR A 110 -2.27 10.00 14.65
N VAL A 111 -2.04 9.48 15.86
CA VAL A 111 -2.25 10.24 17.11
C VAL A 111 -1.34 11.46 17.17
N ILE A 112 -0.08 11.32 16.77
CA ILE A 112 0.85 12.46 16.70
C ILE A 112 0.36 13.50 15.67
N ALA A 113 -0.13 13.06 14.49
CA ALA A 113 -0.69 13.95 13.49
C ALA A 113 -1.95 14.68 14.00
N PHE A 114 -2.77 14.01 14.81
CA PHE A 114 -3.92 14.60 15.48
C PHE A 114 -3.51 15.70 16.48
N TYR A 115 -2.50 15.44 17.34
CA TYR A 115 -1.99 16.47 18.25
C TYR A 115 -1.32 17.64 17.55
N LYS A 116 -0.64 17.41 16.43
CA LYS A 116 -0.13 18.50 15.58
C LYS A 116 -1.25 19.40 15.05
N TYR A 117 -2.38 18.79 14.66
CA TYR A 117 -3.54 19.54 14.24
C TYR A 117 -4.12 20.39 15.36
N LEU A 118 -4.33 19.80 16.55
CA LEU A 118 -4.86 20.53 17.72
C LEU A 118 -3.97 21.72 18.13
N LEU A 119 -2.67 21.52 18.14
CA LEU A 119 -1.70 22.58 18.44
C LEU A 119 -1.80 23.76 17.47
N MET A 120 -2.05 23.48 16.18
CA MET A 120 -2.12 24.51 15.14
C MET A 120 -3.48 25.26 15.08
N HIS A 121 -4.58 24.60 15.47
CA HIS A 121 -5.94 25.09 15.21
C HIS A 121 -6.71 25.49 16.46
N GLU A 122 -6.44 24.85 17.58
CA GLU A 122 -7.22 25.06 18.82
C GLU A 122 -6.45 25.84 19.90
N GLY A 123 -5.20 26.25 19.61
CA GLY A 123 -4.39 26.99 20.59
C GLY A 123 -4.08 26.18 21.85
N MET A 124 -4.22 24.85 21.80
CA MET A 124 -3.93 23.98 22.93
C MET A 124 -2.44 24.04 23.26
N GLU A 125 -2.13 24.34 24.53
CA GLU A 125 -0.75 24.38 25.04
C GLU A 125 -0.08 22.99 25.11
N ASN A 126 -0.66 22.01 24.43
CA ASN A 126 -0.12 20.64 24.46
C ASN A 126 0.99 20.44 23.44
N HIS A 127 2.24 20.66 23.85
CA HIS A 127 3.45 20.47 23.07
C HIS A 127 3.86 19.00 22.89
N LEU A 128 2.94 18.04 23.02
CA LEU A 128 3.22 16.61 22.92
C LEU A 128 3.88 16.24 21.58
N SER A 129 3.40 16.79 20.48
CA SER A 129 3.95 16.51 19.13
C SER A 129 5.40 16.99 18.97
N GLU A 130 5.77 18.10 19.62
CA GLU A 130 7.13 18.66 19.56
C GLU A 130 8.10 17.84 20.40
N LYS A 131 7.69 17.40 21.60
CA LYS A 131 8.50 16.59 22.50
C LYS A 131 8.80 15.20 21.97
N LEU A 132 7.98 14.68 21.04
CA LEU A 132 8.13 13.35 20.47
C LEU A 132 9.04 13.31 19.23
N VAL A 133 9.40 14.46 18.69
CA VAL A 133 10.26 14.52 17.51
C VAL A 133 11.71 14.63 17.93
N LYS A 134 12.50 13.60 17.63
CA LYS A 134 13.97 13.67 17.64
C LYS A 134 14.44 14.08 16.25
N PHE A 135 15.28 15.11 16.21
CA PHE A 135 16.11 15.37 15.04
C PHE A 135 17.27 14.37 15.08
N VAL A 136 17.17 13.35 14.26
CA VAL A 136 18.27 12.40 14.08
C VAL A 136 19.00 12.80 12.82
N ASN A 137 20.27 13.16 12.98
CA ASN A 137 21.18 13.15 11.84
C ASN A 137 21.18 11.71 11.35
N SER A 138 20.54 11.46 10.21
CA SER A 138 20.60 10.15 9.58
C SER A 138 22.06 9.86 9.27
N PRO A 139 22.75 8.95 9.97
CA PRO A 139 24.02 8.50 9.45
C PRO A 139 23.71 7.83 8.11
N PRO A 140 24.49 8.11 7.07
CA PRO A 140 24.33 7.44 5.80
C PRO A 140 24.50 5.95 6.08
N LYS A 141 23.44 5.17 5.85
CA LYS A 141 23.51 3.71 5.87
C LYS A 141 24.52 3.30 4.81
N ASN A 142 25.77 3.09 5.22
CA ASN A 142 26.88 2.48 4.48
C ASN A 142 27.23 2.98 3.08
N TYR A 143 26.57 4.02 2.58
CA TYR A 143 26.88 4.62 1.29
C TYR A 143 27.17 6.11 1.49
N ARG A 144 28.45 6.44 1.58
CA ARG A 144 28.92 7.82 1.43
C ARG A 144 28.88 8.17 -0.03
N GLY A 145 27.81 8.82 -0.48
CA GLY A 145 27.78 9.36 -1.84
C GLY A 145 28.96 10.32 -2.08
N PHE A 146 29.39 10.47 -3.32
CA PHE A 146 30.45 11.38 -3.75
C PHE A 146 30.28 12.83 -3.20
N LEU A 147 29.04 13.24 -2.92
CA LEU A 147 28.70 14.58 -2.38
C LEU A 147 28.55 14.60 -0.85
N HIS A 148 29.01 13.59 -0.14
CA HIS A 148 29.01 13.57 1.32
C HIS A 148 29.92 14.70 1.87
N GLY A 149 29.34 15.62 2.62
CA GLY A 149 30.04 16.80 3.15
C GLY A 149 29.87 18.08 2.32
N ILE A 150 29.27 18.03 1.13
CA ILE A 150 28.93 19.20 0.30
C ILE A 150 27.44 19.55 0.44
N VAL A 151 26.58 18.55 0.67
CA VAL A 151 25.15 18.77 0.92
C VAL A 151 24.89 18.72 2.44
N PRO A 152 24.19 19.71 3.02
CA PRO A 152 23.84 19.69 4.44
C PRO A 152 23.10 18.39 4.76
N ASP A 153 23.53 17.70 5.85
CA ASP A 153 22.83 16.51 6.34
C ASP A 153 21.35 16.84 6.54
N LYS A 154 20.48 16.18 5.77
CA LYS A 154 19.03 16.32 5.96
C LYS A 154 18.67 15.75 7.32
N MET A 155 18.32 16.63 8.26
CA MET A 155 17.74 16.22 9.52
C MET A 155 16.45 15.47 9.27
N VAL A 156 16.42 14.18 9.56
CA VAL A 156 15.22 13.36 9.46
C VAL A 156 14.53 13.35 10.81
N GLN A 157 13.28 13.82 10.84
CA GLN A 157 12.44 13.71 12.03
C GLN A 157 12.11 12.24 12.28
N SER A 158 12.54 11.69 13.41
CA SER A 158 12.17 10.36 13.87
C SER A 158 11.38 10.46 15.17
N HIS A 159 10.27 9.74 15.26
CA HIS A 159 9.49 9.68 16.50
C HIS A 159 10.17 8.76 17.52
N MET A 160 10.32 9.27 18.77
CA MET A 160 11.02 8.56 19.86
C MET A 160 10.38 7.21 20.23
N LEU A 161 9.08 7.05 19.97
CA LEU A 161 8.30 5.89 20.38
C LEU A 161 8.07 4.87 19.26
N LYS A 162 8.79 4.97 18.14
CA LYS A 162 8.66 4.03 17.02
C LYS A 162 9.22 2.67 17.37
N LEU A 163 8.40 1.63 17.23
CA LEU A 163 8.85 0.25 17.39
C LEU A 163 9.67 -0.19 16.16
N PRO A 164 10.75 -0.97 16.37
CA PRO A 164 11.48 -1.55 15.26
C PRO A 164 10.59 -2.50 14.47
N VAL A 165 10.55 -2.32 13.15
CA VAL A 165 9.81 -3.19 12.24
C VAL A 165 10.83 -4.03 11.48
N PRO A 166 10.78 -5.38 11.58
CA PRO A 166 11.65 -6.23 10.81
C PRO A 166 11.41 -6.01 9.32
N ARG A 167 12.46 -6.08 8.51
CA ARG A 167 12.36 -5.97 7.05
C ARG A 167 11.48 -7.11 6.54
N GLN A 168 10.37 -6.76 5.89
CA GLN A 168 9.53 -7.77 5.30
C GLN A 168 10.19 -8.32 4.04
N VAL A 169 10.32 -9.63 3.98
CA VAL A 169 10.69 -10.33 2.75
C VAL A 169 9.53 -10.22 1.77
N ILE A 170 9.81 -9.75 0.58
CA ILE A 170 8.81 -9.65 -0.48
C ILE A 170 8.45 -11.06 -0.91
N ARG A 171 7.16 -11.37 -0.87
CA ARG A 171 6.65 -12.66 -1.31
C ARG A 171 6.24 -12.55 -2.77
N THR A 172 6.83 -13.37 -3.60
CA THR A 172 6.45 -13.63 -4.98
C THR A 172 5.82 -15.01 -5.09
N VAL A 173 5.21 -15.28 -6.21
CA VAL A 173 4.63 -16.58 -6.56
C VAL A 173 5.45 -17.14 -7.73
N SER A 174 5.67 -18.44 -7.78
CA SER A 174 6.34 -19.06 -8.92
C SER A 174 5.47 -18.95 -10.18
N ARG A 175 6.08 -19.07 -11.35
CA ARG A 175 5.34 -19.05 -12.62
C ARG A 175 4.39 -20.25 -12.72
N GLU A 176 4.81 -21.39 -12.22
CA GLU A 176 4.04 -22.63 -12.13
C GLU A 176 2.79 -22.45 -11.26
N ASP A 177 2.97 -21.83 -10.08
CA ASP A 177 1.84 -21.49 -9.20
C ASP A 177 0.85 -20.52 -9.84
N VAL A 178 1.33 -19.56 -10.64
CA VAL A 178 0.44 -18.65 -11.40
C VAL A 178 -0.42 -19.44 -12.37
N VAL A 179 0.15 -20.41 -13.10
CA VAL A 179 -0.63 -21.28 -14.01
C VAL A 179 -1.69 -22.06 -13.23
N ILE A 180 -1.31 -22.70 -12.12
CA ILE A 180 -2.25 -23.43 -11.25
C ILE A 180 -3.39 -22.54 -10.76
N LEU A 181 -3.08 -21.28 -10.38
CA LEU A 181 -4.07 -20.31 -9.92
C LEU A 181 -5.03 -19.90 -11.04
N LEU A 182 -4.51 -19.67 -12.26
CA LEU A 182 -5.32 -19.37 -13.44
C LEU A 182 -6.26 -20.52 -13.78
N GLU A 183 -5.77 -21.75 -13.84
CA GLU A 183 -6.57 -22.96 -14.10
C GLU A 183 -7.60 -23.24 -13.00
N ALA A 184 -7.35 -22.76 -11.79
CA ALA A 184 -8.27 -22.91 -10.66
C ALA A 184 -9.45 -21.94 -10.72
N THR A 185 -9.44 -20.92 -11.58
CA THR A 185 -10.59 -20.01 -11.76
C THR A 185 -11.79 -20.75 -12.33
N THR A 186 -12.99 -20.26 -12.07
CA THR A 186 -14.25 -20.93 -12.48
C THR A 186 -15.01 -20.13 -13.54
N ASN A 187 -14.51 -18.94 -13.88
CA ASN A 187 -15.15 -18.04 -14.85
C ASN A 187 -14.10 -17.13 -15.49
N ILE A 188 -14.43 -16.64 -16.69
CA ILE A 188 -13.52 -15.84 -17.52
C ILE A 188 -13.17 -14.50 -16.88
N ARG A 189 -14.08 -13.86 -16.11
CA ARG A 189 -13.80 -12.59 -15.43
C ARG A 189 -12.65 -12.73 -14.42
N ASP A 190 -12.70 -13.77 -13.59
CA ASP A 190 -11.68 -14.01 -12.57
C ASP A 190 -10.36 -14.42 -13.21
N TYR A 191 -10.41 -15.22 -14.29
CA TYR A 191 -9.24 -15.57 -15.09
C TYR A 191 -8.58 -14.32 -15.66
N PHE A 192 -9.37 -13.47 -16.33
CA PHE A 192 -8.90 -12.22 -16.92
C PHE A 192 -8.32 -11.27 -15.84
N LEU A 193 -8.97 -11.13 -14.67
CA LEU A 193 -8.45 -10.31 -13.57
C LEU A 193 -7.07 -10.78 -13.11
N LEU A 194 -6.88 -12.07 -12.91
CA LEU A 194 -5.59 -12.63 -12.48
C LEU A 194 -4.54 -12.43 -13.56
N TYR A 195 -4.89 -12.71 -14.81
CA TYR A 195 -3.98 -12.57 -15.95
C TYR A 195 -3.54 -11.12 -16.15
N LEU A 196 -4.49 -10.17 -16.08
CA LEU A 196 -4.24 -8.73 -16.13
C LEU A 196 -3.27 -8.29 -15.03
N LEU A 197 -3.52 -8.70 -13.78
CA LEU A 197 -2.64 -8.36 -12.65
C LEU A 197 -1.23 -8.94 -12.81
N PHE A 198 -1.13 -10.16 -13.34
CA PHE A 198 0.14 -10.83 -13.58
C PHE A 198 0.92 -10.17 -14.71
N GLU A 199 0.31 -9.92 -15.84
CA GLU A 199 0.99 -9.38 -17.01
C GLU A 199 1.39 -7.91 -16.82
N THR A 200 0.46 -7.10 -16.33
CA THR A 200 0.68 -5.65 -16.24
C THR A 200 1.39 -5.21 -14.98
N GLY A 201 1.31 -6.00 -13.92
CA GLY A 201 1.80 -5.62 -12.60
C GLY A 201 1.07 -4.42 -11.97
N MET A 202 -0.13 -4.06 -12.45
CA MET A 202 -0.91 -2.95 -11.88
C MET A 202 -1.40 -3.24 -10.47
N ARG A 203 -1.77 -2.18 -9.74
CA ARG A 203 -2.39 -2.33 -8.43
C ARG A 203 -3.84 -2.76 -8.57
N ILE A 204 -4.36 -3.52 -7.60
CA ILE A 204 -5.77 -3.95 -7.63
C ILE A 204 -6.75 -2.77 -7.71
N GLY A 205 -6.45 -1.64 -7.06
CA GLY A 205 -7.28 -0.44 -7.19
C GLY A 205 -7.24 0.16 -8.58
N GLU A 206 -6.10 0.09 -9.27
CA GLU A 206 -5.98 0.49 -10.68
C GLU A 206 -6.81 -0.46 -11.58
N ALA A 207 -6.74 -1.79 -11.37
CA ALA A 207 -7.54 -2.74 -12.11
C ALA A 207 -9.06 -2.52 -11.93
N LEU A 208 -9.51 -2.33 -10.70
CA LEU A 208 -10.92 -2.06 -10.40
C LEU A 208 -11.42 -0.70 -10.89
N SER A 209 -10.53 0.25 -11.20
CA SER A 209 -10.88 1.56 -11.75
C SER A 209 -10.96 1.58 -13.27
N LEU A 210 -10.59 0.49 -13.95
CA LEU A 210 -10.61 0.42 -15.42
C LEU A 210 -12.03 0.44 -15.97
N TRP A 211 -12.21 1.21 -17.02
CA TRP A 211 -13.42 1.26 -17.82
C TRP A 211 -13.18 0.59 -19.18
N LEU A 212 -14.25 0.21 -19.87
CA LEU A 212 -14.15 -0.47 -21.18
C LEU A 212 -13.33 0.34 -22.19
N GLU A 213 -13.47 1.66 -22.17
CA GLU A 213 -12.78 2.61 -23.05
C GLU A 213 -11.28 2.78 -22.77
N ASP A 214 -10.78 2.22 -21.66
CA ASP A 214 -9.36 2.27 -21.34
C ASP A 214 -8.53 1.25 -22.13
N PHE A 215 -9.19 0.31 -22.81
CA PHE A 215 -8.55 -0.72 -23.60
C PHE A 215 -8.53 -0.34 -25.09
N ASP A 216 -7.35 -0.23 -25.64
CA ASP A 216 -7.14 -0.11 -27.08
C ASP A 216 -6.68 -1.47 -27.62
N ILE A 217 -7.64 -2.22 -28.18
CA ILE A 217 -7.40 -3.58 -28.69
C ILE A 217 -6.45 -3.53 -29.90
N ALA A 218 -6.58 -2.52 -30.76
CA ALA A 218 -5.78 -2.41 -31.97
C ALA A 218 -4.29 -2.11 -31.67
N CYS A 219 -4.05 -1.31 -30.63
CA CYS A 219 -2.71 -0.95 -30.19
C CYS A 219 -2.17 -1.87 -29.07
N HIS A 220 -2.95 -2.83 -28.60
CA HIS A 220 -2.63 -3.71 -27.47
C HIS A 220 -2.20 -2.91 -26.22
N THR A 221 -2.96 -1.90 -25.83
CA THR A 221 -2.63 -1.05 -24.69
C THR A 221 -3.81 -0.87 -23.74
N VAL A 222 -3.49 -0.67 -22.47
CA VAL A 222 -4.45 -0.27 -21.45
C VAL A 222 -3.98 1.04 -20.80
N TRP A 223 -4.91 1.97 -20.62
CA TRP A 223 -4.66 3.26 -19.98
C TRP A 223 -5.22 3.28 -18.57
N ILE A 224 -4.42 3.70 -17.61
CA ILE A 224 -4.86 3.93 -16.24
C ILE A 224 -5.15 5.42 -16.09
N HIS A 225 -6.40 5.77 -15.82
CA HIS A 225 -6.87 7.14 -15.61
C HIS A 225 -7.27 7.37 -14.17
N ASP A 226 -6.93 8.54 -13.62
CA ASP A 226 -7.46 8.98 -12.32
C ASP A 226 -8.85 9.60 -12.52
N ARG A 227 -9.87 8.92 -12.05
CA ARG A 227 -11.29 9.34 -12.11
C ARG A 227 -11.82 9.80 -10.76
N GLY A 228 -10.94 10.00 -9.78
CA GLY A 228 -11.35 10.40 -8.43
C GLY A 228 -12.05 9.27 -7.65
N GLU A 229 -13.08 9.62 -6.88
CA GLU A 229 -13.83 8.65 -6.08
C GLU A 229 -14.85 7.91 -6.95
N LEU A 230 -14.69 6.61 -7.08
CA LEU A 230 -15.57 5.71 -7.84
C LEU A 230 -16.58 5.02 -6.92
N GLU A 231 -17.72 4.61 -7.49
CA GLU A 231 -18.82 3.93 -6.75
C GLU A 231 -18.39 2.61 -6.10
N ASN A 232 -17.49 1.86 -6.74
CA ASN A 232 -16.92 0.63 -6.21
C ASN A 232 -15.76 0.86 -5.23
N HIS A 233 -15.54 2.12 -4.85
CA HIS A 233 -14.48 2.51 -3.94
C HIS A 233 -13.05 2.21 -4.42
N ALA A 234 -12.85 1.91 -5.70
CA ALA A 234 -11.52 1.82 -6.27
C ALA A 234 -10.83 3.19 -6.20
N GLU A 235 -9.57 3.19 -5.81
CA GLU A 235 -8.78 4.41 -5.65
C GLU A 235 -7.42 4.26 -6.29
N ILE A 236 -7.02 5.28 -7.05
CA ILE A 236 -5.67 5.42 -7.55
C ILE A 236 -4.82 6.12 -6.49
N LYS A 237 -3.79 5.41 -5.99
CA LYS A 237 -3.05 5.84 -4.79
C LYS A 237 -2.10 7.03 -5.01
N THR A 238 -1.67 7.28 -6.23
CA THR A 238 -0.60 8.28 -6.47
C THR A 238 -0.82 9.05 -7.76
N VAL A 239 -0.38 10.29 -7.77
CA VAL A 239 -0.38 11.16 -8.96
C VAL A 239 0.45 10.57 -10.13
N HIS A 240 1.31 9.57 -9.85
CA HIS A 240 2.12 8.87 -10.85
C HIS A 240 1.49 7.56 -11.34
N SER A 241 0.27 7.24 -10.88
CA SER A 241 -0.45 6.03 -11.32
C SER A 241 -1.01 6.13 -12.73
N PRO A 242 -1.54 7.28 -13.21
CA PRO A 242 -1.99 7.41 -14.58
C PRO A 242 -0.84 7.14 -15.56
N ARG A 243 -1.03 6.13 -16.42
CA ARG A 243 -0.03 5.70 -17.39
C ARG A 243 -0.62 4.73 -18.40
N ARG A 244 0.07 4.60 -19.53
CA ARG A 244 -0.19 3.56 -20.52
C ARG A 244 0.64 2.32 -20.21
N LEU A 245 0.03 1.16 -20.39
CA LEU A 245 0.70 -0.14 -20.28
C LEU A 245 0.50 -0.90 -21.58
N ASP A 246 1.61 -1.36 -22.17
CA ASP A 246 1.56 -2.26 -23.31
C ASP A 246 1.23 -3.69 -22.82
N CYS A 247 0.40 -4.39 -23.57
CA CYS A 247 -0.16 -5.69 -23.24
C CYS A 247 0.02 -6.66 -24.42
N THR A 248 -0.13 -7.97 -24.14
CA THR A 248 -0.11 -9.00 -25.17
C THR A 248 -1.44 -9.06 -25.94
N ALA A 249 -1.44 -9.66 -27.11
CA ALA A 249 -2.65 -9.95 -27.86
C ALA A 249 -3.59 -10.88 -27.08
N GLU A 250 -3.02 -11.87 -26.38
CA GLU A 250 -3.75 -12.81 -25.56
C GLU A 250 -4.55 -12.12 -24.44
N LEU A 251 -3.98 -11.07 -23.84
CA LEU A 251 -4.71 -10.28 -22.83
C LEU A 251 -5.89 -9.52 -23.44
N MET A 252 -5.73 -8.99 -24.67
CA MET A 252 -6.80 -8.29 -25.40
C MET A 252 -7.92 -9.24 -25.83
N ASP A 253 -7.57 -10.47 -26.21
CA ASP A 253 -8.55 -11.51 -26.52
C ASP A 253 -9.37 -11.88 -25.26
N LEU A 254 -8.70 -12.07 -24.13
CA LEU A 254 -9.36 -12.31 -22.85
C LEU A 254 -10.25 -11.15 -22.40
N PHE A 255 -9.82 -9.91 -22.62
CA PHE A 255 -10.64 -8.72 -22.39
C PHE A 255 -11.91 -8.78 -23.24
N SER A 256 -11.77 -9.01 -24.56
CA SER A 256 -12.88 -9.07 -25.50
C SER A 256 -13.86 -10.18 -25.11
N GLU A 257 -13.35 -11.35 -24.77
CA GLU A 257 -14.16 -12.48 -24.31
C GLU A 257 -14.91 -12.15 -23.02
N CYS A 258 -14.22 -11.56 -22.03
CA CYS A 258 -14.85 -11.14 -20.78
C CYS A 258 -15.96 -10.12 -20.99
N VAL A 259 -15.77 -9.15 -21.86
CA VAL A 259 -16.80 -8.15 -22.21
C VAL A 259 -18.00 -8.83 -22.89
N CYS A 260 -17.77 -9.69 -23.88
CA CYS A 260 -18.83 -10.43 -24.55
C CYS A 260 -19.69 -11.28 -23.60
N PHE A 261 -19.08 -11.85 -22.56
CA PHE A 261 -19.82 -12.72 -21.62
C PHE A 261 -20.58 -11.94 -20.54
N TYR A 262 -20.09 -10.79 -20.11
CA TYR A 262 -20.61 -10.16 -18.89
C TYR A 262 -21.12 -8.73 -19.06
N HIS A 263 -20.92 -8.10 -20.23
CA HIS A 263 -21.43 -6.77 -20.53
C HIS A 263 -22.60 -6.84 -21.50
N ASP A 264 -23.74 -7.30 -21.00
CA ASP A 264 -25.01 -7.27 -21.70
C ASP A 264 -25.75 -5.93 -21.47
N ASP A 265 -26.88 -5.72 -22.14
CA ASP A 265 -27.70 -4.50 -22.04
C ASP A 265 -28.21 -4.22 -20.61
N ALA A 266 -28.12 -5.18 -19.70
CA ALA A 266 -28.54 -5.01 -18.30
C ALA A 266 -27.45 -4.38 -17.43
N VAL A 267 -26.19 -4.37 -17.88
CA VAL A 267 -25.07 -3.76 -17.16
C VAL A 267 -25.07 -2.26 -17.38
N LYS A 268 -25.17 -1.50 -16.28
CA LYS A 268 -25.27 -0.03 -16.29
C LYS A 268 -23.96 0.67 -15.91
N THR A 269 -22.85 0.00 -15.96
CA THR A 269 -21.55 0.56 -15.60
C THR A 269 -20.56 0.38 -16.72
N ASN A 270 -19.63 1.33 -16.87
CA ASN A 270 -18.50 1.22 -17.79
C ASN A 270 -17.31 0.46 -17.18
N HIS A 271 -17.38 0.06 -15.91
CA HIS A 271 -16.31 -0.70 -15.29
C HIS A 271 -16.12 -2.05 -15.96
N VAL A 272 -14.89 -2.41 -16.26
CA VAL A 272 -14.52 -3.69 -16.88
C VAL A 272 -14.91 -4.88 -16.00
N PHE A 273 -14.66 -4.75 -14.70
CA PHE A 273 -14.94 -5.81 -13.73
C PHE A 273 -16.29 -5.59 -13.08
N VAL A 274 -17.24 -6.46 -13.39
CA VAL A 274 -18.60 -6.43 -12.83
C VAL A 274 -18.87 -7.65 -11.97
N LYS A 275 -19.81 -7.53 -11.03
CA LYS A 275 -20.32 -8.63 -10.23
C LYS A 275 -21.15 -9.56 -11.11
N ILE A 276 -20.83 -10.85 -11.11
CA ILE A 276 -21.45 -11.82 -12.02
C ILE A 276 -22.50 -12.69 -11.35
N PHE A 277 -22.64 -12.60 -10.03
CA PHE A 277 -23.59 -13.37 -9.24
C PHE A 277 -24.35 -12.51 -8.22
N GLY A 278 -25.50 -13.00 -7.78
CA GLY A 278 -26.29 -12.44 -6.70
C GLY A 278 -27.16 -11.24 -7.06
N ALA A 279 -27.71 -10.57 -6.05
CA ALA A 279 -28.63 -9.45 -6.20
C ALA A 279 -28.01 -8.20 -6.84
N HIS A 280 -26.68 -8.09 -6.77
CA HIS A 280 -25.89 -6.97 -7.29
C HIS A 280 -25.19 -7.31 -8.62
N LYS A 281 -25.66 -8.33 -9.35
CA LYS A 281 -25.13 -8.67 -10.67
C LYS A 281 -25.18 -7.45 -11.60
N GLY A 282 -24.08 -7.21 -12.32
CA GLY A 282 -23.95 -6.07 -13.24
C GLY A 282 -23.46 -4.77 -12.59
N GLU A 283 -23.35 -4.69 -11.26
CA GLU A 283 -22.68 -3.58 -10.59
C GLU A 283 -21.15 -3.73 -10.66
N ALA A 284 -20.43 -2.62 -10.52
CA ALA A 284 -18.99 -2.63 -10.49
C ALA A 284 -18.44 -3.48 -9.31
N MET A 285 -17.43 -4.28 -9.61
CA MET A 285 -16.74 -5.12 -8.63
C MET A 285 -15.93 -4.26 -7.64
N ASP A 286 -15.95 -4.63 -6.37
CA ASP A 286 -15.24 -3.93 -5.29
C ASP A 286 -14.11 -4.77 -4.67
N TYR A 287 -13.39 -4.21 -3.68
CA TYR A 287 -12.31 -4.92 -3.01
C TYR A 287 -12.75 -6.17 -2.23
N CYS A 288 -13.99 -6.21 -1.74
CA CYS A 288 -14.52 -7.38 -1.03
C CYS A 288 -14.73 -8.55 -1.99
N ASP A 289 -15.21 -8.26 -3.19
CA ASP A 289 -15.38 -9.26 -4.24
C ASP A 289 -14.04 -9.88 -4.63
N VAL A 290 -13.00 -9.03 -4.82
CA VAL A 290 -11.63 -9.51 -5.08
C VAL A 290 -11.12 -10.39 -3.94
N ASP A 291 -11.30 -9.96 -2.68
CA ASP A 291 -10.87 -10.78 -1.54
C ASP A 291 -11.58 -12.14 -1.51
N ASN A 292 -12.86 -12.20 -1.89
CA ASN A 292 -13.61 -13.44 -2.02
C ASN A 292 -13.01 -14.34 -3.10
N VAL A 293 -12.68 -13.80 -4.28
CA VAL A 293 -12.01 -14.55 -5.36
C VAL A 293 -10.68 -15.13 -4.87
N PHE A 294 -9.82 -14.31 -4.28
CA PHE A 294 -8.52 -14.73 -3.78
C PHE A 294 -8.63 -15.73 -2.62
N ARG A 295 -9.65 -15.59 -1.77
CA ARG A 295 -9.93 -16.55 -0.69
C ARG A 295 -10.38 -17.90 -1.24
N ALA A 296 -11.22 -17.91 -2.25
CA ALA A 296 -11.66 -19.14 -2.92
C ALA A 296 -10.48 -19.85 -3.59
N LEU A 297 -9.61 -19.11 -4.30
CA LEU A 297 -8.41 -19.67 -4.93
C LEU A 297 -7.47 -20.29 -3.89
N ARG A 298 -7.17 -19.57 -2.79
CA ARG A 298 -6.35 -20.09 -1.69
C ARG A 298 -6.92 -21.39 -1.11
N LYS A 299 -8.25 -21.45 -0.94
CA LYS A 299 -8.92 -22.66 -0.45
C LYS A 299 -8.82 -23.81 -1.44
N LYS A 300 -8.94 -23.54 -2.74
CA LYS A 300 -8.94 -24.56 -3.80
C LYS A 300 -7.55 -25.12 -4.09
N THR A 301 -6.53 -24.26 -4.11
CA THR A 301 -5.17 -24.62 -4.53
C THR A 301 -4.21 -24.88 -3.36
N GLY A 302 -4.53 -24.37 -2.16
CA GLY A 302 -3.59 -24.35 -1.03
C GLY A 302 -2.49 -23.28 -1.16
N ILE A 303 -2.40 -22.57 -2.29
CA ILE A 303 -1.39 -21.55 -2.55
C ILE A 303 -1.80 -20.25 -1.88
N TYR A 304 -0.93 -19.69 -1.04
CA TYR A 304 -1.17 -18.36 -0.45
C TYR A 304 -0.86 -17.27 -1.47
N ILE A 305 -1.87 -16.53 -1.86
CA ILE A 305 -1.78 -15.48 -2.88
C ILE A 305 -2.56 -14.23 -2.49
N THR A 306 -2.05 -13.08 -2.86
CA THR A 306 -2.73 -11.77 -2.76
C THR A 306 -2.53 -10.98 -4.05
N PRO A 307 -3.41 -10.01 -4.39
CA PRO A 307 -3.21 -9.18 -5.57
C PRO A 307 -1.84 -8.51 -5.64
N HIS A 308 -1.30 -8.13 -4.49
CA HIS A 308 0.01 -7.48 -4.42
C HIS A 308 1.17 -8.43 -4.75
N MET A 309 1.02 -9.72 -4.46
CA MET A 309 2.01 -10.74 -4.84
C MET A 309 2.08 -10.93 -6.36
N PHE A 310 0.97 -10.88 -7.09
CA PHE A 310 0.99 -10.88 -8.56
C PHE A 310 1.83 -9.73 -9.11
N ARG A 311 1.60 -8.52 -8.60
CA ARG A 311 2.39 -7.36 -8.97
C ARG A 311 3.88 -7.54 -8.67
N HIS A 312 4.22 -8.07 -7.49
CA HIS A 312 5.62 -8.35 -7.15
C HIS A 312 6.23 -9.37 -8.11
N THR A 313 5.50 -10.43 -8.41
CA THR A 313 5.95 -11.47 -9.35
C THR A 313 6.18 -10.89 -10.74
N SER A 314 5.22 -10.14 -11.29
CA SER A 314 5.32 -9.48 -12.60
C SER A 314 6.58 -8.62 -12.70
N LEU A 315 6.77 -7.69 -11.75
CA LEU A 315 7.89 -6.76 -11.78
C LEU A 315 9.24 -7.44 -11.51
N SER A 316 9.27 -8.51 -10.70
CA SER A 316 10.47 -9.33 -10.50
C SER A 316 10.85 -10.10 -11.76
N LEU A 317 9.88 -10.66 -12.49
CA LEU A 317 10.14 -11.34 -13.76
C LEU A 317 10.66 -10.39 -14.84
N LEU A 318 10.10 -9.18 -14.92
CA LEU A 318 10.59 -8.15 -15.84
C LEU A 318 12.02 -7.73 -15.50
N HIS A 319 12.33 -7.58 -14.19
CA HIS A 319 13.71 -7.31 -13.77
C HIS A 319 14.66 -8.43 -14.16
N SER A 320 14.30 -9.69 -13.88
CA SER A 320 15.11 -10.85 -14.27
C SER A 320 15.27 -11.00 -15.79
N ALA A 321 14.31 -10.47 -16.58
CA ALA A 321 14.39 -10.37 -18.04
C ALA A 321 15.27 -9.19 -18.53
N GLY A 322 15.90 -8.43 -17.63
CA GLY A 322 16.83 -7.36 -17.96
C GLY A 322 16.22 -5.95 -18.05
N TRP A 323 15.00 -5.75 -17.56
CA TRP A 323 14.44 -4.40 -17.51
C TRP A 323 15.17 -3.53 -16.50
N GLU A 324 15.58 -2.35 -16.96
CA GLU A 324 16.21 -1.34 -16.11
C GLU A 324 15.25 -0.83 -15.02
N PRO A 325 15.75 -0.47 -13.82
CA PRO A 325 14.94 0.01 -12.71
C PRO A 325 14.06 1.22 -13.05
N GLU A 326 14.47 2.09 -13.95
CA GLU A 326 13.73 3.24 -14.46
C GLU A 326 12.47 2.80 -15.22
N LEU A 327 12.60 1.83 -16.12
CA LEU A 327 11.47 1.28 -16.89
C LEU A 327 10.49 0.56 -15.96
N LEU A 328 11.00 -0.20 -14.99
CA LEU A 328 10.19 -0.84 -13.96
C LEU A 328 9.43 0.18 -13.10
N LYS A 329 10.09 1.29 -12.75
CA LYS A 329 9.45 2.38 -11.99
C LYS A 329 8.27 2.97 -12.77
N GLU A 330 8.45 3.27 -14.05
CA GLU A 330 7.39 3.83 -14.91
C GLU A 330 6.24 2.82 -15.08
N ARG A 331 6.56 1.55 -15.41
CA ARG A 331 5.53 0.50 -15.53
C ARG A 331 4.77 0.28 -14.22
N ALA A 332 5.47 0.34 -13.09
CA ALA A 332 4.85 0.19 -11.77
C ALA A 332 4.07 1.44 -11.30
N GLY A 333 4.29 2.62 -11.88
CA GLY A 333 3.75 3.88 -11.36
C GLY A 333 4.27 4.18 -9.95
N HIS A 334 5.59 4.03 -9.73
CA HIS A 334 6.23 4.39 -8.47
C HIS A 334 6.73 5.82 -8.50
N LYS A 335 6.40 6.61 -7.47
CA LYS A 335 6.91 7.97 -7.32
C LYS A 335 8.43 8.02 -7.25
N ASN A 336 9.03 7.02 -6.59
CA ASN A 336 10.46 7.02 -6.30
C ASN A 336 11.10 5.71 -6.77
N ILE A 337 12.19 5.82 -7.52
CA ILE A 337 12.97 4.69 -8.00
C ILE A 337 13.50 3.82 -6.85
N TYR A 338 13.81 4.40 -5.69
CA TYR A 338 14.22 3.64 -4.50
C TYR A 338 13.18 2.62 -4.05
N THR A 339 11.88 2.87 -4.31
CA THR A 339 10.83 1.89 -4.04
C THR A 339 11.01 0.67 -4.92
N THR A 340 11.31 0.87 -6.20
CA THR A 340 11.56 -0.21 -7.17
C THR A 340 12.85 -0.97 -6.82
N ILE A 341 13.94 -0.25 -6.61
CA ILE A 341 15.25 -0.85 -6.28
C ILE A 341 15.17 -1.66 -4.97
N ASN A 342 14.66 -1.06 -3.90
CA ASN A 342 14.55 -1.74 -2.60
C ASN A 342 13.59 -2.92 -2.61
N THR A 343 12.69 -3.00 -3.59
CA THR A 343 11.66 -4.01 -3.71
C THR A 343 12.07 -5.14 -4.64
N TYR A 344 12.66 -4.84 -5.78
CA TYR A 344 12.87 -5.80 -6.87
C TYR A 344 14.34 -6.03 -7.23
N VAL A 345 15.23 -5.08 -6.92
CA VAL A 345 16.64 -5.17 -7.27
C VAL A 345 17.42 -5.74 -6.08
N HIS A 346 17.42 -7.05 -5.96
CA HIS A 346 18.26 -7.78 -5.01
C HIS A 346 19.04 -8.83 -5.81
N PRO A 347 20.21 -8.46 -6.38
CA PRO A 347 20.99 -9.40 -7.14
C PRO A 347 21.42 -10.56 -6.25
N SER A 348 21.28 -11.77 -6.75
CA SER A 348 21.85 -12.96 -6.15
C SER A 348 23.38 -12.95 -6.27
N ASP A 349 24.07 -13.72 -5.44
CA ASP A 349 25.54 -13.86 -5.53
C ASP A 349 25.96 -14.37 -6.91
N ASP A 350 25.15 -15.22 -7.54
CA ASP A 350 25.39 -15.74 -8.89
C ASP A 350 25.26 -14.63 -9.95
N GLU A 351 24.23 -13.79 -9.87
CA GLU A 351 24.06 -12.64 -10.77
C GLU A 351 25.20 -11.63 -10.64
N ILE A 352 25.67 -11.37 -9.42
CA ILE A 352 26.83 -10.50 -9.16
C ILE A 352 28.08 -11.11 -9.81
N THR A 353 28.28 -12.42 -9.64
CA THR A 353 29.42 -13.15 -10.20
C THR A 353 29.41 -13.14 -11.74
N GLU A 354 28.23 -13.34 -12.33
CA GLU A 354 28.08 -13.33 -13.78
C GLU A 354 28.25 -11.91 -14.36
N ALA A 355 27.69 -10.89 -13.73
CA ALA A 355 27.90 -9.49 -14.10
C ALA A 355 29.40 -9.13 -14.04
N PHE A 356 30.10 -9.55 -12.97
CA PHE A 356 31.53 -9.34 -12.86
C PHE A 356 32.32 -10.04 -14.00
N ARG A 357 31.97 -11.29 -14.34
CA ARG A 357 32.61 -12.01 -15.45
C ARG A 357 32.44 -11.27 -16.78
N ARG A 358 31.24 -10.75 -17.07
CA ARG A 358 30.99 -9.98 -18.32
C ARG A 358 31.79 -8.68 -18.39
N THR A 359 32.04 -8.03 -17.26
CA THR A 359 32.76 -6.75 -17.21
C THR A 359 34.26 -6.89 -16.90
N SER A 360 34.71 -8.06 -16.46
CA SER A 360 36.09 -8.29 -16.02
C SER A 360 37.15 -8.03 -17.10
N GLU A 361 36.80 -8.20 -18.36
CA GLU A 361 37.72 -7.86 -19.46
C GLU A 361 38.00 -6.37 -19.56
N SER A 362 37.01 -5.53 -19.27
CA SER A 362 37.15 -4.06 -19.26
C SER A 362 38.04 -3.57 -18.11
N LEU A 363 38.26 -4.41 -17.10
CA LEU A 363 39.08 -4.10 -15.94
C LEU A 363 40.56 -4.57 -16.11
N LYS A 364 40.87 -5.31 -17.19
CA LYS A 364 42.23 -5.72 -17.48
C LYS A 364 43.08 -4.49 -17.82
N MET A 365 44.04 -4.18 -16.95
CA MET A 365 45.05 -3.15 -17.27
C MET A 365 45.87 -3.62 -18.44
N PRO A 366 46.20 -2.73 -19.40
CA PRO A 366 47.19 -3.06 -20.42
C PRO A 366 48.48 -3.48 -19.71
N ASN A 367 49.07 -4.58 -20.16
CA ASN A 367 50.38 -5.04 -19.64
C ASN A 367 51.36 -3.87 -19.73
N MET A 368 51.61 -3.22 -18.61
CA MET A 368 52.78 -2.38 -18.47
C MET A 368 53.98 -3.35 -18.55
N GLY A 369 54.61 -3.42 -19.70
CA GLY A 369 55.81 -4.17 -19.91
C GLY A 369 56.74 -3.92 -18.73
N LYS A 370 57.22 -4.99 -18.09
CA LYS A 370 58.33 -4.90 -17.15
C LYS A 370 59.42 -4.10 -17.87
N ALA A 371 59.64 -2.86 -17.39
CA ALA A 371 60.81 -2.10 -17.81
C ALA A 371 62.03 -3.01 -17.58
N GLY A 372 62.71 -3.27 -18.63
CA GLY A 372 63.80 -4.22 -18.66
C GLY A 372 64.94 -3.85 -17.73
N ASP A 373 65.55 -4.90 -17.31
CA ASP A 373 66.88 -4.87 -16.69
C ASP A 373 67.85 -3.98 -17.52
N CYS A 374 68.42 -2.99 -16.83
CA CYS A 374 69.76 -2.45 -17.14
C CYS A 374 70.55 -2.37 -15.85
#